data_3267b97803f6b0ed6c152483146f76c2
#
_entry.id   3267b97803f6b0ed6c152483146f76c2
#
_cell.length_a   1.000
_cell.length_b   1.000
_cell.length_c   1.000
_cell.angle_alpha   90.00
_cell.angle_beta   90.00
_cell.angle_gamma   90.00
#
_symmetry.space_group_name_H-M   'P 1'
#
loop_
_entity.id
_entity.type
_entity.pdbx_description
1 polymer ?
#
loop_
_entity_poly.entity_id
_entity_poly.type
_entity_poly.pdbx_seq_one_letter_code
_entity_poly.pdbx_strand_id
1 'polypeptide(L)'
;RKDTSGAAKSFDRAGMARQSSLQGHLLIAHPQIDDGRFARAVIVICQHDDQSAMGVVINHRAARMNLGNLYETLDIGAPRFCADQPVHIGGPVESNRGFVLHTQDHMLPESMSVTHEIGLTSSIEILRDITNGIGPTHSIVSLGCAGWHAGQLESELAANVWLSMPATSGLVFCDGTH
;
A
#
# COMPACT_ATOMS: atom_id res chain seq x y z
N ARG A 1 34.06 9.99 11.30
CA ARG A 1 33.36 9.59 11.09
C ARG A 1 33.30 9.33 10.22
N LYS A 2 33.49 8.85 10.07
CA LYS A 2 32.91 8.56 9.62
C LYS A 2 32.62 8.15 8.98
N ASP A 3 32.87 7.65 8.98
CA ASP A 3 32.14 7.29 8.70
C ASP A 3 31.84 7.11 8.09
N THR A 4 32.07 6.66 8.00
CA THR A 4 31.27 6.58 7.80
C THR A 4 30.91 6.54 7.09
N SER A 5 31.05 6.25 6.98
CA SER A 5 30.25 6.33 6.73
C SER A 5 29.91 6.11 6.16
N GLY A 6 29.94 5.70 6.20
CA GLY A 6 29.01 5.60 6.09
C GLY A 6 28.72 5.18 5.77
N ALA A 7 28.45 4.76 6.03
CA ALA A 7 27.59 4.55 6.16
C ALA A 7 27.19 4.33 6.16
N ALA A 8 27.11 4.04 6.42
CA ALA A 8 26.19 4.04 6.75
C ALA A 8 25.67 4.13 6.89
N LYS A 9 25.31 4.28 6.83
CA LYS A 9 24.48 4.29 7.19
C LYS A 9 23.90 3.56 7.31
N SER A 10 24.46 3.13 7.77
CA SER A 10 23.72 2.59 8.19
C SER A 10 23.72 2.11 8.73
N PHE A 11 23.95 1.84 9.22
CA PHE A 11 23.44 1.66 10.02
C PHE A 11 23.69 1.62 10.42
N ASP A 12 24.46 1.39 10.75
CA ASP A 12 24.24 1.64 11.33
C ASP A 12 24.43 1.65 11.79
N ARG A 13 25.03 1.53 12.06
CA ARG A 13 24.85 1.66 12.80
C ARG A 13 24.39 1.66 13.30
N ALA A 14 24.78 1.42 13.53
CA ALA A 14 24.13 1.50 14.22
C ALA A 14 23.49 1.41 14.50
N GLY A 15 23.44 1.35 14.68
CA GLY A 15 22.56 1.32 15.04
C GLY A 15 22.10 1.85 14.96
N MET A 16 22.20 2.07 15.09
CA MET A 16 21.64 2.54 14.93
C MET A 16 21.34 3.28 14.73
N ALA A 17 21.75 3.16 15.48
CA ALA A 17 21.05 4.39 15.62
C ALA A 17 20.24 4.87 14.43
N ARG A 18 20.44 4.36 13.41
CA ARG A 18 19.69 4.67 12.22
C ARG A 18 18.28 4.10 12.28
N GLN A 19 17.32 4.93 11.97
CA GLN A 19 15.92 4.52 11.90
C GLN A 19 15.73 3.54 10.74
N SER A 20 15.13 2.41 11.01
CA SER A 20 14.82 1.43 9.97
C SER A 20 13.60 1.87 9.16
N SER A 21 13.63 1.61 7.87
CA SER A 21 12.49 1.84 7.00
C SER A 21 11.37 0.84 7.33
N LEU A 22 10.14 1.32 7.31
CA LEU A 22 8.96 0.48 7.47
C LEU A 22 8.36 0.05 6.13
N GLN A 23 9.05 0.33 5.03
CA GLN A 23 8.61 -0.17 3.74
C GLN A 23 8.42 -1.69 3.81
N GLY A 24 7.29 -2.17 3.32
CA GLY A 24 6.99 -3.60 3.38
C GLY A 24 6.41 -4.07 4.71
N HIS A 25 6.04 -3.15 5.59
CA HIS A 25 5.34 -3.49 6.83
C HIS A 25 3.86 -3.18 6.73
N LEU A 26 3.07 -3.90 7.51
CA LEU A 26 1.69 -3.54 7.78
C LEU A 26 1.65 -2.63 8.99
N LEU A 27 0.84 -1.60 8.92
CA LEU A 27 0.47 -0.79 10.08
C LEU A 27 -0.97 -1.12 10.42
N ILE A 28 -1.21 -1.40 11.69
CA ILE A 28 -2.54 -1.68 12.20
C ILE A 28 -2.88 -0.58 13.19
N ALA A 29 -4.02 0.09 12.96
CA ALA A 29 -4.44 1.16 13.85
C ALA A 29 -4.70 0.60 15.24
N HIS A 30 -4.12 1.25 16.26
CA HIS A 30 -4.37 0.86 17.63
C HIS A 30 -5.87 0.97 17.91
N PRO A 31 -6.46 0.04 18.69
CA PRO A 31 -7.92 0.05 18.93
C PRO A 31 -8.44 1.35 19.53
N GLN A 32 -7.59 2.13 20.18
CA GLN A 32 -7.97 3.40 20.81
C GLN A 32 -7.95 4.60 19.86
N ILE A 33 -7.55 4.42 18.60
CA ILE A 33 -7.58 5.51 17.63
C ILE A 33 -9.03 5.86 17.32
N ASP A 34 -9.34 7.14 17.47
CA ASP A 34 -10.67 7.67 17.24
C ASP A 34 -10.71 8.63 16.05
N ASP A 35 -9.90 8.35 15.03
CA ASP A 35 -9.93 9.08 13.76
C ASP A 35 -10.80 8.28 12.80
N GLY A 36 -11.95 8.82 12.42
CA GLY A 36 -12.88 8.11 11.56
C GLY A 36 -12.32 7.64 10.23
N ARG A 37 -11.26 8.31 9.72
CA ARG A 37 -10.65 7.93 8.46
C ARG A 37 -9.74 6.71 8.58
N PHE A 38 -9.16 6.50 9.77
CA PHE A 38 -8.17 5.45 9.97
C PHE A 38 -8.56 4.46 11.07
N ALA A 39 -9.76 4.61 11.63
CA ALA A 39 -10.22 3.67 12.66
C ALA A 39 -10.17 2.25 12.10
N ARG A 40 -9.51 1.36 12.80
CA ARG A 40 -9.35 -0.05 12.42
C ARG A 40 -8.64 -0.25 11.07
N ALA A 41 -7.95 0.76 10.58
CA ALA A 41 -7.26 0.65 9.30
C ALA A 41 -6.09 -0.31 9.36
N VAL A 42 -5.92 -1.06 8.29
CA VAL A 42 -4.71 -1.85 8.03
C VAL A 42 -4.08 -1.25 6.78
N ILE A 43 -2.83 -0.82 6.89
CA ILE A 43 -2.13 -0.09 5.84
C ILE A 43 -0.86 -0.84 5.46
N VAL A 44 -0.62 -1.03 4.17
CA VAL A 44 0.67 -1.53 3.66
C VAL A 44 1.55 -0.31 3.39
N ILE A 45 2.70 -0.23 4.05
CA ILE A 45 3.66 0.84 3.79
C ILE A 45 4.43 0.48 2.53
N CYS A 46 4.22 1.26 1.49
CA CYS A 46 4.81 1.02 0.18
C CYS A 46 6.15 1.73 0.02
N GLN A 47 6.33 2.85 0.71
CA GLN A 47 7.54 3.65 0.63
C GLN A 47 7.74 4.37 1.96
N HIS A 48 8.98 4.40 2.45
CA HIS A 48 9.30 5.08 3.70
C HIS A 48 10.77 5.47 3.70
N ASP A 49 11.03 6.75 3.91
CA ASP A 49 12.38 7.27 4.12
C ASP A 49 12.30 8.42 5.14
N ASP A 50 13.40 9.16 5.31
CA ASP A 50 13.45 10.23 6.30
C ASP A 50 12.69 11.49 5.85
N GLN A 51 12.22 11.54 4.59
CA GLN A 51 11.49 12.68 4.06
C GLN A 51 9.98 12.46 4.05
N SER A 52 9.54 11.21 3.91
CA SER A 52 8.11 10.92 3.79
C SER A 52 7.84 9.43 3.91
N ALA A 53 6.58 9.10 4.04
CA ALA A 53 6.11 7.74 3.91
C ALA A 53 4.79 7.74 3.14
N MET A 54 4.52 6.63 2.46
CA MET A 54 3.31 6.46 1.68
C MET A 54 2.82 5.02 1.86
N GLY A 55 1.54 4.85 2.04
CA GLY A 55 0.94 3.53 2.19
C GLY A 55 -0.46 3.47 1.63
N VAL A 56 -1.00 2.26 1.57
CA VAL A 56 -2.34 2.00 1.03
C VAL A 56 -3.14 1.23 2.06
N VAL A 57 -4.30 1.77 2.43
CA VAL A 57 -5.26 1.07 3.30
C VAL A 57 -5.86 -0.07 2.49
N ILE A 58 -5.86 -1.28 3.06
CA ILE A 58 -6.27 -2.47 2.33
C ILE A 58 -7.58 -3.07 2.81
N ASN A 59 -8.19 -2.53 3.84
CA ASN A 59 -9.40 -3.11 4.42
C ASN A 59 -10.61 -2.17 4.44
N HIS A 60 -10.57 -1.08 3.69
CA HIS A 60 -11.72 -0.19 3.55
C HIS A 60 -12.28 -0.27 2.14
N ARG A 61 -13.37 -0.98 1.96
CA ARG A 61 -14.02 -1.10 0.65
C ARG A 61 -14.78 0.16 0.32
N ALA A 62 -14.67 0.61 -0.93
CA ALA A 62 -15.50 1.69 -1.44
C ALA A 62 -16.94 1.17 -1.57
N ALA A 63 -17.90 1.92 -1.02
CA ALA A 63 -19.31 1.50 -1.05
C ALA A 63 -19.78 1.38 -2.49
N ARG A 64 -20.31 0.22 -2.83
CA ARG A 64 -20.94 -0.03 -4.13
C ARG A 64 -20.03 0.23 -5.32
N MET A 65 -18.72 0.02 -5.15
CA MET A 65 -17.76 0.19 -6.25
C MET A 65 -17.01 -1.11 -6.50
N ASN A 66 -17.00 -1.53 -7.75
CA ASN A 66 -16.22 -2.66 -8.23
C ASN A 66 -15.48 -2.24 -9.50
N LEU A 67 -14.70 -3.15 -10.09
CA LEU A 67 -13.95 -2.83 -11.30
C LEU A 67 -14.84 -2.41 -12.46
N GLY A 68 -16.02 -2.99 -12.58
CA GLY A 68 -17.00 -2.57 -13.62
C GLY A 68 -17.37 -1.10 -13.47
N ASN A 69 -17.67 -0.66 -12.25
CA ASN A 69 -17.99 0.74 -11.97
C ASN A 69 -16.79 1.64 -12.22
N LEU A 70 -15.59 1.19 -11.84
CA LEU A 70 -14.38 1.98 -12.05
C LEU A 70 -14.11 2.16 -13.53
N TYR A 71 -14.30 1.14 -14.34
CA TYR A 71 -14.13 1.23 -15.80
C TYR A 71 -15.09 2.24 -16.41
N GLU A 72 -16.33 2.26 -15.95
CA GLU A 72 -17.29 3.25 -16.40
C GLU A 72 -16.84 4.67 -16.06
N THR A 73 -16.37 4.86 -14.83
CA THR A 73 -15.90 6.18 -14.37
C THR A 73 -14.69 6.65 -15.17
N LEU A 74 -13.79 5.74 -15.53
CA LEU A 74 -12.59 6.06 -16.29
C LEU A 74 -12.84 6.11 -17.80
N ASP A 75 -14.01 5.68 -18.24
CA ASP A 75 -14.38 5.63 -19.66
C ASP A 75 -13.36 4.81 -20.48
N ILE A 76 -13.03 3.62 -19.99
CA ILE A 76 -12.04 2.75 -20.64
C ILE A 76 -12.64 1.43 -21.12
N GLY A 77 -13.94 1.40 -21.31
CA GLY A 77 -14.65 0.23 -21.81
C GLY A 77 -15.23 -0.61 -20.68
N ALA A 78 -15.39 -1.89 -20.91
CA ALA A 78 -15.94 -2.82 -19.94
C ALA A 78 -14.90 -3.90 -19.62
N PRO A 79 -14.78 -4.33 -18.34
CA PRO A 79 -13.85 -5.40 -18.02
C PRO A 79 -14.35 -6.73 -18.57
N ARG A 80 -13.44 -7.52 -19.12
CA ARG A 80 -13.75 -8.84 -19.66
C ARG A 80 -13.97 -9.84 -18.52
N PHE A 81 -13.14 -9.74 -17.48
CA PHE A 81 -13.21 -10.60 -16.30
C PHE A 81 -13.15 -9.70 -15.07
N CYS A 82 -13.46 -10.25 -13.92
CA CYS A 82 -13.27 -9.60 -12.63
C CYS A 82 -14.07 -8.30 -12.46
N ALA A 83 -15.17 -8.13 -13.19
CA ALA A 83 -16.00 -6.93 -13.07
C ALA A 83 -16.50 -6.72 -11.63
N ASP A 84 -16.70 -7.81 -10.89
CA ASP A 84 -17.22 -7.77 -9.52
C ASP A 84 -16.13 -7.56 -8.47
N GLN A 85 -14.86 -7.51 -8.85
CA GLN A 85 -13.78 -7.31 -7.90
C GLN A 85 -13.96 -5.98 -7.16
N PRO A 86 -13.93 -5.96 -5.83
CA PRO A 86 -14.16 -4.72 -5.10
C PRO A 86 -13.04 -3.72 -5.30
N VAL A 87 -13.39 -2.44 -5.23
CA VAL A 87 -12.43 -1.34 -5.19
C VAL A 87 -12.39 -0.82 -3.76
N HIS A 88 -11.20 -0.54 -3.26
CA HIS A 88 -10.97 -0.07 -1.90
C HIS A 88 -10.66 1.42 -1.89
N ILE A 89 -10.83 2.05 -0.74
CA ILE A 89 -10.36 3.41 -0.48
C ILE A 89 -9.01 3.27 0.21
N GLY A 90 -7.94 3.59 -0.52
CA GLY A 90 -6.57 3.41 -0.02
C GLY A 90 -6.08 4.54 0.88
N GLY A 91 -6.82 5.66 0.93
CA GLY A 91 -6.49 6.78 1.79
C GLY A 91 -6.97 8.11 1.21
N PRO A 92 -6.77 9.21 1.94
CA PRO A 92 -7.30 10.51 1.55
C PRO A 92 -6.44 11.30 0.56
N VAL A 93 -5.21 10.83 0.29
CA VAL A 93 -4.28 11.54 -0.61
C VAL A 93 -4.49 11.02 -2.02
N GLU A 94 -4.52 11.91 -2.99
CA GLU A 94 -4.73 11.57 -4.41
C GLU A 94 -5.91 10.64 -4.62
N SER A 95 -7.06 11.00 -4.08
CA SER A 95 -8.22 10.12 -3.96
C SER A 95 -8.80 9.66 -5.30
N ASN A 96 -8.42 10.31 -6.41
CA ASN A 96 -8.86 9.91 -7.75
C ASN A 96 -7.83 9.03 -8.46
N ARG A 97 -6.69 8.77 -7.85
CA ARG A 97 -5.64 7.97 -8.46
C ARG A 97 -5.76 6.53 -8.01
N GLY A 98 -5.64 5.60 -8.96
CA GLY A 98 -5.67 4.18 -8.67
C GLY A 98 -4.32 3.68 -8.21
N PHE A 99 -4.33 2.83 -7.18
CA PHE A 99 -3.13 2.14 -6.69
C PHE A 99 -3.49 0.67 -6.56
N VAL A 100 -2.71 -0.19 -7.21
CA VAL A 100 -2.95 -1.63 -7.18
C VAL A 100 -1.79 -2.31 -6.48
N LEU A 101 -2.10 -2.93 -5.34
CA LEU A 101 -1.15 -3.85 -4.69
C LEU A 101 -1.38 -5.22 -5.29
N HIS A 102 -0.31 -5.92 -5.64
CA HIS A 102 -0.44 -7.21 -6.30
C HIS A 102 0.76 -8.10 -6.04
N THR A 103 0.59 -9.38 -6.32
CA THR A 103 1.69 -10.33 -6.19
C THR A 103 2.72 -10.06 -7.29
N GLN A 104 3.97 -10.42 -7.01
CA GLN A 104 5.10 -10.11 -7.90
C GLN A 104 5.22 -11.04 -9.11
N ASP A 105 4.31 -11.97 -9.27
CA ASP A 105 4.28 -12.85 -10.45
C ASP A 105 3.90 -12.09 -11.74
N HIS A 106 3.52 -10.83 -11.63
CA HIS A 106 3.23 -10.00 -12.78
C HIS A 106 3.64 -8.55 -12.49
N MET A 107 4.78 -8.12 -13.01
CA MET A 107 5.32 -6.78 -12.79
C MET A 107 5.45 -6.07 -14.13
N LEU A 108 4.99 -4.84 -14.18
CA LEU A 108 5.15 -3.95 -15.34
C LEU A 108 6.41 -3.10 -15.17
N PRO A 109 6.93 -2.48 -16.25
CA PRO A 109 8.11 -1.64 -16.11
C PRO A 109 7.96 -0.52 -15.07
N GLU A 110 6.76 0.02 -14.90
CA GLU A 110 6.49 1.08 -13.93
C GLU A 110 6.11 0.56 -12.55
N SER A 111 6.05 -0.76 -12.36
CA SER A 111 5.72 -1.34 -11.06
C SER A 111 6.83 -1.12 -10.07
N MET A 112 6.45 -0.85 -8.82
CA MET A 112 7.38 -0.67 -7.71
C MET A 112 7.36 -1.92 -6.85
N SER A 113 8.54 -2.39 -6.45
CA SER A 113 8.65 -3.52 -5.54
C SER A 113 8.48 -3.00 -4.09
N VAL A 114 7.45 -3.47 -3.40
CA VAL A 114 7.23 -3.14 -1.99
C VAL A 114 7.99 -4.13 -1.12
N THR A 115 7.81 -5.42 -1.40
CA THR A 115 8.60 -6.50 -0.82
C THR A 115 8.90 -7.49 -1.95
N HIS A 116 9.65 -8.54 -1.65
CA HIS A 116 9.91 -9.58 -2.66
C HIS A 116 8.64 -10.34 -3.07
N GLU A 117 7.53 -10.16 -2.35
CA GLU A 117 6.26 -10.82 -2.66
C GLU A 117 5.19 -9.86 -3.18
N ILE A 118 5.36 -8.56 -2.96
CA ILE A 118 4.31 -7.57 -3.18
C ILE A 118 4.83 -6.43 -4.06
N GLY A 119 4.08 -6.12 -5.11
CA GLY A 119 4.33 -4.98 -5.97
C GLY A 119 3.22 -3.94 -5.86
N LEU A 120 3.52 -2.74 -6.31
CA LEU A 120 2.56 -1.63 -6.40
C LEU A 120 2.62 -1.04 -7.79
N THR A 121 1.47 -0.89 -8.44
CA THR A 121 1.37 -0.30 -9.77
C THR A 121 0.22 0.70 -9.79
N SER A 122 0.44 1.85 -10.43
CA SER A 122 -0.59 2.88 -10.49
C SER A 122 -0.99 3.24 -11.92
N SER A 123 -0.80 2.32 -12.86
CA SER A 123 -1.16 2.55 -14.26
C SER A 123 -2.44 1.82 -14.65
N ILE A 124 -3.09 2.29 -15.71
CA ILE A 124 -4.28 1.64 -16.25
C ILE A 124 -3.95 0.26 -16.81
N GLU A 125 -2.73 0.07 -17.30
CA GLU A 125 -2.31 -1.20 -17.88
C GLU A 125 -2.46 -2.37 -16.89
N ILE A 126 -2.18 -2.15 -15.61
CA ILE A 126 -2.34 -3.23 -14.63
C ILE A 126 -3.81 -3.62 -14.49
N LEU A 127 -4.72 -2.66 -14.55
CA LEU A 127 -6.15 -2.95 -14.52
C LEU A 127 -6.57 -3.76 -15.72
N ARG A 128 -6.09 -3.39 -16.91
CA ARG A 128 -6.40 -4.11 -18.14
C ARG A 128 -5.88 -5.54 -18.09
N ASP A 129 -4.67 -5.72 -17.58
CA ASP A 129 -4.11 -7.07 -17.44
C ASP A 129 -4.94 -7.93 -16.49
N ILE A 130 -5.35 -7.37 -15.36
CA ILE A 130 -6.20 -8.06 -14.39
C ILE A 130 -7.52 -8.48 -15.05
N THR A 131 -8.16 -7.55 -15.75
CA THR A 131 -9.49 -7.81 -16.32
C THR A 131 -9.42 -8.59 -17.61
N ASN A 132 -8.25 -8.76 -18.19
CA ASN A 132 -8.05 -9.67 -19.34
C ASN A 132 -7.58 -11.07 -18.92
N GLY A 133 -7.42 -11.30 -17.62
CA GLY A 133 -7.04 -12.62 -17.11
C GLY A 133 -5.56 -12.94 -17.26
N ILE A 134 -4.72 -11.96 -17.53
CA ILE A 134 -3.28 -12.14 -17.71
C ILE A 134 -2.47 -11.37 -16.67
N GLY A 135 -3.11 -10.89 -15.61
CA GLY A 135 -2.47 -10.11 -14.58
C GLY A 135 -1.94 -10.94 -13.42
N PRO A 136 -1.65 -10.31 -12.29
CA PRO A 136 -1.13 -11.01 -11.12
C PRO A 136 -2.15 -11.98 -10.54
N THR A 137 -1.67 -12.97 -9.81
CA THR A 137 -2.52 -13.99 -9.17
C THR A 137 -3.47 -13.33 -8.15
N HIS A 138 -2.95 -12.37 -7.38
CA HIS A 138 -3.77 -11.66 -6.39
C HIS A 138 -3.55 -10.16 -6.53
N SER A 139 -4.60 -9.39 -6.31
CA SER A 139 -4.52 -7.93 -6.37
C SER A 139 -5.56 -7.29 -5.48
N ILE A 140 -5.23 -6.08 -5.01
CA ILE A 140 -6.14 -5.19 -4.30
C ILE A 140 -6.13 -3.87 -5.06
N VAL A 141 -7.27 -3.48 -5.60
CA VAL A 141 -7.41 -2.23 -6.34
C VAL A 141 -7.94 -1.16 -5.39
N SER A 142 -7.25 -0.03 -5.31
CA SER A 142 -7.59 1.04 -4.38
C SER A 142 -7.59 2.39 -5.08
N LEU A 143 -8.37 3.32 -4.53
CA LEU A 143 -8.32 4.73 -4.91
C LEU A 143 -7.71 5.50 -3.75
N GLY A 144 -6.71 6.33 -4.06
CA GLY A 144 -6.02 7.13 -3.07
C GLY A 144 -5.00 6.35 -2.25
N CYS A 145 -4.29 7.07 -1.43
CA CYS A 145 -3.28 6.51 -0.54
C CYS A 145 -3.21 7.33 0.75
N ALA A 146 -2.48 6.82 1.73
CA ALA A 146 -2.14 7.53 2.96
C ALA A 146 -0.73 8.09 2.84
N GLY A 147 -0.50 9.27 3.37
CA GLY A 147 0.80 9.91 3.32
C GLY A 147 1.22 10.43 4.68
N TRP A 148 2.51 10.42 4.94
CA TRP A 148 3.12 10.98 6.15
C TRP A 148 4.28 11.87 5.72
N HIS A 149 4.38 13.06 6.32
CA HIS A 149 5.55 13.91 6.09
C HIS A 149 6.70 13.50 7.00
N ALA A 150 7.84 14.15 6.84
CA ALA A 150 9.07 13.78 7.53
C ALA A 150 8.84 13.66 9.04
N GLY A 151 9.19 12.53 9.62
CA GLY A 151 9.10 12.27 11.05
C GLY A 151 7.72 11.99 11.59
N GLN A 152 6.67 12.17 10.79
CA GLN A 152 5.30 11.99 11.27
C GLN A 152 5.02 10.53 11.64
N LEU A 153 5.36 9.60 10.77
CA LEU A 153 5.10 8.19 11.03
C LEU A 153 5.87 7.70 12.25
N GLU A 154 7.12 8.11 12.36
CA GLU A 154 7.97 7.74 13.50
C GLU A 154 7.38 8.26 14.81
N SER A 155 6.87 9.49 14.79
CA SER A 155 6.23 10.09 15.95
C SER A 155 4.96 9.34 16.34
N GLU A 156 4.16 8.95 15.36
CA GLU A 156 2.93 8.20 15.62
C GLU A 156 3.22 6.80 16.15
N LEU A 157 4.27 6.16 15.66
CA LEU A 157 4.68 4.86 16.19
C LEU A 157 5.13 4.99 17.65
N ALA A 158 5.90 6.02 17.96
CA ALA A 158 6.34 6.27 19.34
C ALA A 158 5.16 6.56 20.27
N ALA A 159 4.07 7.13 19.74
CA ALA A 159 2.85 7.42 20.50
C ALA A 159 1.87 6.24 20.52
N ASN A 160 2.25 5.09 19.96
CA ASN A 160 1.41 3.88 19.89
C ASN A 160 0.12 4.06 19.09
N VAL A 161 0.14 4.97 18.12
CA VAL A 161 -0.96 5.14 17.18
C VAL A 161 -1.09 3.90 16.30
N TRP A 162 0.04 3.31 15.92
CA TRP A 162 0.11 2.15 15.04
C TRP A 162 0.88 1.01 15.67
N LEU A 163 0.43 -0.20 15.38
CA LEU A 163 1.23 -1.42 15.57
C LEU A 163 1.79 -1.81 14.21
N SER A 164 3.02 -2.29 14.16
CA SER A 164 3.65 -2.66 12.89
C SER A 164 4.10 -4.11 12.89
N MET A 165 4.05 -4.73 11.72
CA MET A 165 4.54 -6.09 11.50
C MET A 165 4.90 -6.25 10.03
N PRO A 166 5.81 -7.19 9.70
CA PRO A 166 6.13 -7.41 8.29
C PRO A 166 4.90 -7.83 7.49
N ALA A 167 4.76 -7.27 6.29
CA ALA A 167 3.71 -7.66 5.37
C ALA A 167 4.15 -8.87 4.56
N THR A 168 3.28 -9.86 4.47
CA THR A 168 3.49 -11.01 3.60
C THR A 168 2.33 -11.09 2.62
N SER A 169 2.52 -11.77 1.50
CA SER A 169 1.44 -11.95 0.54
C SER A 169 0.23 -12.64 1.16
N GLY A 170 0.47 -13.59 2.06
CA GLY A 170 -0.62 -14.29 2.76
C GLY A 170 -1.44 -13.38 3.65
N LEU A 171 -0.80 -12.41 4.32
CA LEU A 171 -1.52 -11.45 5.17
C LEU A 171 -2.25 -10.38 4.36
N VAL A 172 -1.63 -9.93 3.27
CA VAL A 172 -2.18 -8.84 2.47
C VAL A 172 -3.34 -9.31 1.60
N PHE A 173 -3.23 -10.49 1.01
CA PHE A 173 -4.19 -11.00 0.04
C PHE A 173 -5.08 -12.12 0.58
N CYS A 174 -5.27 -12.16 1.89
CA CYS A 174 -6.10 -13.19 2.54
C CYS A 174 -7.56 -13.02 2.16
N ASP A 175 -8.18 -14.08 1.67
CA ASP A 175 -9.58 -14.05 1.27
C ASP A 175 -10.50 -13.82 2.46
N GLY A 176 -11.50 -12.99 2.25
CA GLY A 176 -12.56 -12.77 3.23
C GLY A 176 -12.22 -11.87 4.39
N THR A 177 -11.01 -11.33 4.43
CA THR A 177 -10.61 -10.44 5.52
C THR A 177 -10.60 -8.96 5.13
N HIS A 178 -10.82 -8.65 3.92
CA HIS A 178 -10.78 -7.26 3.45
C HIS A 178 -12.13 -6.73 3.01
#